data_f575260ef33e0efa71efd9bf3c35138e
#
_entry.id   f575260ef33e0efa71efd9bf3c35138e
#
_cell.length_a   1.000
_cell.length_b   1.000
_cell.length_c   1.000
_cell.angle_alpha   90.00
_cell.angle_beta   90.00
_cell.angle_gamma   90.00
#
_symmetry.space_group_name_H-M   'P 1'
#
loop_
_entity.id
_entity.type
_entity.pdbx_description
1 polymer ?
#
loop_
_entity_poly.entity_id
_entity_poly.type
_entity_poly.pdbx_seq_one_letter_code
_entity_poly.pdbx_strand_id
1 'polypeptide(L)'
;MPKETKVTQKCRETLKSVFGHEDYREGQEAIIEALLEGRDVLALLPTGAGKSLCFQLPALVKNGMAVVFEPLISLMKDQVDALKKKNVAAAYLSSNMEWDEISSTVELIRDEKLSLIHISE
;
A
#
# COMPACT_ATOMS: atom_id res chain seq x y z
N MET A 1 -6.16 -8.19 28.19
CA MET A 1 -6.72 -7.50 27.01
C MET A 1 -5.66 -6.62 26.41
N PRO A 2 -5.34 -6.82 25.15
CA PRO A 2 -4.44 -5.88 24.49
C PRO A 2 -5.10 -4.52 24.41
N LYS A 3 -4.38 -3.51 24.81
CA LYS A 3 -4.87 -2.14 24.69
C LYS A 3 -4.78 -1.70 23.22
N GLU A 4 -5.83 -1.08 22.73
CA GLU A 4 -5.75 -0.43 21.42
C GLU A 4 -4.74 0.69 21.52
N THR A 5 -3.73 0.66 20.65
CA THR A 5 -2.77 1.74 20.52
C THR A 5 -3.33 2.79 19.57
N LYS A 6 -2.71 3.97 19.54
CA LYS A 6 -3.06 5.00 18.55
C LYS A 6 -2.88 4.49 17.13
N VAL A 7 -1.86 3.64 16.91
CA VAL A 7 -1.59 3.05 15.61
C VAL A 7 -2.71 2.08 15.21
N THR A 8 -3.15 1.22 16.13
CA THR A 8 -4.24 0.29 15.89
C THR A 8 -5.52 1.03 15.54
N GLN A 9 -5.82 2.09 16.27
CA GLN A 9 -7.00 2.92 16.01
C GLN A 9 -6.91 3.60 14.64
N LYS A 10 -5.73 4.13 14.29
CA LYS A 10 -5.52 4.75 12.99
C LYS A 10 -5.68 3.75 11.85
N CYS A 11 -5.25 2.51 12.05
CA CYS A 11 -5.46 1.43 11.09
C CYS A 11 -6.95 1.18 10.85
N ARG A 12 -7.73 1.07 11.90
CA ARG A 12 -9.17 0.84 11.77
C ARG A 12 -9.88 2.02 11.11
N GLU A 13 -9.50 3.24 11.45
CA GLU A 13 -10.04 4.44 10.81
C GLU A 13 -9.72 4.47 9.33
N THR A 14 -8.49 4.15 8.96
CA THR A 14 -8.04 4.12 7.55
C THR A 14 -8.73 2.98 6.79
N LEU A 15 -8.87 1.82 7.40
CA LEU A 15 -9.58 0.69 6.82
C LEU A 15 -11.00 1.08 6.42
N LYS A 16 -11.67 1.83 7.26
CA LYS A 16 -13.03 2.26 7.04
C LYS A 16 -13.11 3.45 6.08
N SER A 17 -12.33 4.50 6.31
CA SER A 17 -12.44 5.74 5.56
C SER A 17 -11.85 5.68 4.16
N VAL A 18 -10.75 4.96 3.98
CA VAL A 18 -10.07 4.86 2.67
C VAL A 18 -10.51 3.63 1.91
N PHE A 19 -10.56 2.47 2.57
CA PHE A 19 -10.82 1.20 1.91
C PHE A 19 -12.28 0.76 2.00
N GLY A 20 -13.09 1.39 2.85
CA GLY A 20 -14.52 1.12 2.94
C GLY A 20 -14.88 -0.20 3.60
N HIS A 21 -14.02 -0.73 4.43
CA HIS A 21 -14.27 -2.00 5.15
C HIS A 21 -14.51 -1.74 6.62
N GLU A 22 -15.51 -2.39 7.19
CA GLU A 22 -15.81 -2.29 8.62
C GLU A 22 -14.84 -3.13 9.46
N ASP A 23 -14.43 -4.28 8.93
CA ASP A 23 -13.55 -5.22 9.62
C ASP A 23 -12.52 -5.81 8.69
N TYR A 24 -11.44 -6.31 9.29
CA TYR A 24 -10.43 -7.07 8.57
C TYR A 24 -10.97 -8.44 8.18
N ARG A 25 -10.44 -8.98 7.09
CA ARG A 25 -10.61 -10.40 6.77
C ARG A 25 -9.60 -11.21 7.55
N GLU A 26 -9.87 -12.51 7.67
CA GLU A 26 -9.00 -13.43 8.40
C GLU A 26 -7.54 -13.32 7.90
N GLY A 27 -6.63 -13.17 8.85
CA GLY A 27 -5.20 -13.10 8.59
C GLY A 27 -4.65 -11.71 8.30
N GLN A 28 -5.49 -10.75 7.93
CA GLN A 28 -5.02 -9.42 7.58
C GLN A 28 -4.46 -8.64 8.77
N GLU A 29 -5.17 -8.64 9.88
CA GLU A 29 -4.78 -7.85 11.05
C GLU A 29 -3.41 -8.24 11.58
N ALA A 30 -3.15 -9.55 11.68
CA ALA A 30 -1.87 -10.07 12.17
C ALA A 30 -0.71 -9.64 11.27
N ILE A 31 -0.90 -9.67 9.94
CA ILE A 31 0.11 -9.25 8.98
C ILE A 31 0.39 -7.75 9.13
N ILE A 32 -0.66 -6.95 9.19
CA ILE A 32 -0.55 -5.50 9.27
C ILE A 32 0.15 -5.10 10.58
N GLU A 33 -0.24 -5.70 11.69
CA GLU A 33 0.40 -5.42 12.99
C GLU A 33 1.88 -5.77 12.98
N ALA A 34 2.24 -6.91 12.41
CA ALA A 34 3.64 -7.32 12.31
C ALA A 34 4.47 -6.33 11.50
N LEU A 35 3.93 -5.87 10.38
CA LEU A 35 4.61 -4.87 9.54
C LEU A 35 4.76 -3.54 10.27
N LEU A 36 3.75 -3.11 11.02
CA LEU A 36 3.81 -1.86 11.77
C LEU A 36 4.78 -1.93 12.94
N GLU A 37 5.04 -3.12 13.46
CA GLU A 37 6.04 -3.34 14.49
C GLU A 37 7.47 -3.37 13.92
N GLY A 38 7.61 -3.27 12.61
CA GLY A 38 8.91 -3.29 11.94
C GLY A 38 9.46 -4.69 11.65
N ARG A 39 8.61 -5.71 11.74
CA ARG A 39 9.03 -7.09 11.44
C ARG A 39 8.87 -7.40 9.96
N ASP A 40 9.73 -8.27 9.45
CA ASP A 40 9.59 -8.83 8.11
C ASP A 40 8.50 -9.89 8.13
N VAL A 41 7.69 -9.94 7.07
CA VAL A 41 6.54 -10.84 7.01
C VAL A 41 6.51 -11.57 5.67
N LEU A 42 6.37 -12.89 5.72
CA LEU A 42 6.01 -13.68 4.56
C LEU A 42 4.56 -14.09 4.73
N ALA A 43 3.68 -13.54 3.90
CA ALA A 43 2.25 -13.78 3.99
C ALA A 43 1.78 -14.64 2.81
N LEU A 44 1.20 -15.78 3.13
CA LEU A 44 0.61 -16.67 2.13
C LEU A 44 -0.90 -16.67 2.32
N LEU A 45 -1.59 -16.02 1.40
CA LEU A 45 -3.04 -15.89 1.44
C LEU A 45 -3.65 -16.42 0.14
N PRO A 46 -4.83 -17.05 0.22
CA PRO A 46 -5.50 -17.51 -0.99
C PRO A 46 -5.94 -16.34 -1.87
N THR A 47 -6.13 -16.61 -3.15
CA THR A 47 -6.65 -15.62 -4.11
C THR A 47 -7.99 -15.09 -3.62
N GLY A 48 -8.14 -13.76 -3.65
CA GLY A 48 -9.37 -13.12 -3.20
C GLY A 48 -9.43 -12.85 -1.70
N ALA A 49 -8.37 -13.13 -0.95
CA ALA A 49 -8.33 -12.89 0.49
C ALA A 49 -7.96 -11.45 0.88
N GLY A 50 -7.86 -10.56 -0.10
CA GLY A 50 -7.53 -9.16 0.18
C GLY A 50 -6.05 -8.92 0.49
N LYS A 51 -5.16 -9.57 -0.25
CA LYS A 51 -3.70 -9.46 -0.04
C LYS A 51 -3.19 -8.04 -0.16
N SER A 52 -3.73 -7.26 -1.09
CA SER A 52 -3.27 -5.89 -1.33
C SER A 52 -3.41 -4.99 -0.11
N LEU A 53 -4.47 -5.15 0.65
CA LEU A 53 -4.70 -4.35 1.85
C LEU A 53 -3.55 -4.52 2.86
N CYS A 54 -2.96 -5.71 2.92
CA CYS A 54 -1.91 -6.03 3.88
C CYS A 54 -0.66 -5.15 3.73
N PHE A 55 -0.37 -4.65 2.53
CA PHE A 55 0.72 -3.69 2.35
C PHE A 55 0.23 -2.26 2.14
N GLN A 56 -0.95 -2.08 1.56
CA GLN A 56 -1.48 -0.74 1.29
C GLN A 56 -1.85 -0.01 2.59
N LEU A 57 -2.50 -0.67 3.51
CA LEU A 57 -2.89 -0.05 4.76
C LEU A 57 -1.70 0.38 5.62
N PRO A 58 -0.70 -0.48 5.87
CA PRO A 58 0.50 -0.04 6.59
C PRO A 58 1.22 1.13 5.91
N ALA A 59 1.23 1.16 4.58
CA ALA A 59 1.87 2.25 3.84
C ALA A 59 1.25 3.61 4.15
N LEU A 60 -0.06 3.64 4.40
CA LEU A 60 -0.77 4.88 4.72
C LEU A 60 -0.65 5.28 6.18
N VAL A 61 -0.44 4.31 7.06
CA VAL A 61 -0.36 4.56 8.50
C VAL A 61 1.06 4.90 8.94
N LYS A 62 2.07 4.29 8.33
CA LYS A 62 3.48 4.58 8.62
C LYS A 62 3.93 5.86 7.93
N ASN A 63 4.91 6.51 8.52
CA ASN A 63 5.59 7.62 7.87
C ASN A 63 6.51 7.08 6.77
N GLY A 64 6.60 7.81 5.67
CA GLY A 64 7.45 7.44 4.56
C GLY A 64 6.65 6.87 3.39
N MET A 65 7.35 6.25 2.48
CA MET A 65 6.78 5.72 1.25
C MET A 65 7.02 4.21 1.18
N ALA A 66 6.00 3.45 0.82
CA ALA A 66 6.14 2.01 0.59
C ALA A 66 6.56 1.76 -0.86
N VAL A 67 7.51 0.86 -1.05
CA VAL A 67 7.96 0.43 -2.38
C VAL A 67 7.41 -0.97 -2.62
N VAL A 68 6.67 -1.13 -3.71
CA VAL A 68 6.03 -2.40 -4.07
C VAL A 68 6.62 -2.90 -5.37
N PHE A 69 7.19 -4.11 -5.35
CA PHE A 69 7.69 -4.75 -6.56
C PHE A 69 6.61 -5.69 -7.11
N GLU A 70 6.18 -5.43 -8.34
CA GLU A 70 5.13 -6.22 -9.00
C GLU A 70 5.59 -6.64 -10.38
N PRO A 71 5.69 -7.95 -10.66
CA PRO A 71 6.20 -8.43 -11.95
C PRO A 71 5.21 -8.24 -13.11
N LEU A 72 3.92 -8.08 -12.83
CA LEU A 72 2.90 -7.91 -13.88
C LEU A 72 2.52 -6.44 -14.01
N ILE A 73 2.91 -5.82 -15.13
CA ILE A 73 2.67 -4.39 -15.38
C ILE A 73 1.17 -4.07 -15.37
N SER A 74 0.34 -4.92 -15.97
CA SER A 74 -1.10 -4.69 -16.01
C SER A 74 -1.73 -4.67 -14.62
N LEU A 75 -1.33 -5.61 -13.76
CA LEU A 75 -1.81 -5.64 -12.38
C LEU A 75 -1.33 -4.41 -11.60
N MET A 76 -0.09 -4.00 -11.83
CA MET A 76 0.49 -2.82 -11.20
C MET A 76 -0.33 -1.56 -11.52
N LYS A 77 -0.65 -1.35 -12.79
CA LYS A 77 -1.47 -0.21 -13.22
C LYS A 77 -2.84 -0.23 -12.58
N ASP A 78 -3.49 -1.39 -12.55
CA ASP A 78 -4.81 -1.54 -11.97
C ASP A 78 -4.79 -1.20 -10.47
N GLN A 79 -3.78 -1.64 -9.76
CA GLN A 79 -3.64 -1.35 -8.34
C GLN A 79 -3.42 0.14 -8.08
N VAL A 80 -2.54 0.77 -8.85
CA VAL A 80 -2.28 2.20 -8.71
C VAL A 80 -3.52 3.03 -9.04
N ASP A 81 -4.23 2.68 -10.11
CA ASP A 81 -5.46 3.38 -10.49
C ASP A 81 -6.53 3.25 -9.41
N ALA A 82 -6.67 2.07 -8.83
CA ALA A 82 -7.61 1.85 -7.73
C ALA A 82 -7.28 2.69 -6.51
N LEU A 83 -6.00 2.81 -6.18
CA LEU A 83 -5.54 3.65 -5.06
C LEU A 83 -5.79 5.13 -5.33
N LYS A 84 -5.52 5.60 -6.54
CA LYS A 84 -5.79 6.99 -6.94
C LYS A 84 -7.27 7.33 -6.82
N LYS A 85 -8.16 6.40 -7.17
CA LYS A 85 -9.60 6.59 -7.01
C LYS A 85 -10.01 6.76 -5.55
N LYS A 86 -9.22 6.23 -4.63
CA LYS A 86 -9.43 6.39 -3.18
C LYS A 86 -8.69 7.61 -2.62
N ASN A 87 -8.15 8.45 -3.49
CA ASN A 87 -7.37 9.64 -3.12
C ASN A 87 -6.08 9.31 -2.38
N VAL A 88 -5.51 8.15 -2.67
CA VAL A 88 -4.21 7.76 -2.14
C VAL A 88 -3.12 8.20 -3.13
N ALA A 89 -2.06 8.81 -2.62
CA ALA A 89 -0.94 9.26 -3.43
C ALA A 89 -0.06 8.06 -3.82
N ALA A 90 -0.32 7.51 -4.99
CA ALA A 90 0.37 6.34 -5.52
C ALA A 90 0.81 6.58 -6.95
N ALA A 91 1.90 5.95 -7.36
CA ALA A 91 2.43 6.03 -8.71
C ALA A 91 3.12 4.72 -9.06
N TYR A 92 3.55 4.57 -10.32
CA TYR A 92 4.33 3.41 -10.72
C TYR A 92 5.48 3.82 -11.65
N LEU A 93 6.51 2.97 -11.68
CA LEU A 93 7.63 3.08 -12.60
C LEU A 93 7.81 1.76 -13.33
N SER A 94 7.97 1.81 -14.64
CA SER A 94 8.26 0.65 -15.45
C SER A 94 9.14 1.05 -16.63
N SER A 95 9.81 0.07 -17.23
CA SER A 95 10.73 0.31 -18.33
C SER A 95 10.05 0.78 -19.62
N ASN A 96 8.74 0.55 -19.74
CA ASN A 96 8.00 0.97 -20.94
C ASN A 96 7.40 2.38 -20.84
N MET A 97 7.74 3.13 -19.80
CA MET A 97 7.27 4.50 -19.64
C MET A 97 8.15 5.47 -20.43
N GLU A 98 7.53 6.56 -20.90
CA GLU A 98 8.25 7.64 -21.52
C GLU A 98 9.12 8.37 -20.50
N TRP A 99 10.21 8.96 -20.97
CA TRP A 99 11.16 9.64 -20.08
C TRP A 99 10.50 10.76 -19.26
N ASP A 100 9.59 11.49 -19.88
CA ASP A 100 8.89 12.58 -19.18
C ASP A 100 8.05 12.05 -18.01
N GLU A 101 7.41 10.89 -18.20
CA GLU A 101 6.63 10.24 -17.14
C GLU A 101 7.52 9.77 -16.00
N ILE A 102 8.67 9.20 -16.33
CA ILE A 102 9.65 8.74 -15.34
C ILE A 102 10.16 9.94 -14.53
N SER A 103 10.53 11.02 -15.21
CA SER A 103 11.05 12.24 -14.57
C SER A 103 10.01 12.84 -13.61
N SER A 104 8.76 12.93 -14.03
CA SER A 104 7.69 13.46 -13.20
C SER A 104 7.48 12.61 -11.96
N THR A 105 7.53 11.30 -12.10
CA THR A 105 7.35 10.37 -10.98
C THR A 105 8.53 10.47 -10.00
N VAL A 106 9.76 10.57 -10.52
CA VAL A 106 10.95 10.74 -9.68
C VAL A 106 10.87 12.04 -8.86
N GLU A 107 10.35 13.11 -9.45
CA GLU A 107 10.14 14.36 -8.73
C GLU A 107 9.16 14.19 -7.58
N LEU A 108 8.08 13.45 -7.79
CA LEU A 108 7.11 13.16 -6.71
C LEU A 108 7.75 12.38 -5.56
N ILE A 109 8.64 11.46 -5.88
CA ILE A 109 9.39 10.71 -4.86
C ILE A 109 10.30 11.65 -4.08
N ARG A 110 11.05 12.48 -4.79
CA ARG A 110 11.99 13.44 -4.18
C ARG A 110 11.28 14.41 -3.25
N ASP A 111 10.09 14.87 -3.63
CA ASP A 111 9.32 15.84 -2.88
C ASP A 111 8.46 15.20 -1.79
N GLU A 112 8.62 13.91 -1.56
CA GLU A 112 7.89 13.16 -0.53
C GLU A 112 6.37 13.25 -0.68
N LYS A 113 5.89 13.25 -1.93
CA LYS A 113 4.47 13.39 -2.26
C LYS A 113 3.73 12.05 -2.37
N LEU A 114 4.44 10.92 -2.32
CA LEU A 114 3.85 9.62 -2.53
C LEU A 114 3.79 8.80 -1.25
N SER A 115 2.71 8.05 -1.08
CA SER A 115 2.58 7.03 -0.05
C SER A 115 3.05 5.66 -0.54
N LEU A 116 2.84 5.38 -1.84
CA LEU A 116 3.27 4.11 -2.45
C LEU A 116 3.84 4.37 -3.84
N ILE A 117 4.88 3.62 -4.15
CA ILE A 117 5.42 3.53 -5.51
C ILE A 117 5.49 2.06 -5.91
N HIS A 118 4.91 1.73 -7.05
CA HIS A 118 4.95 0.37 -7.60
C HIS A 118 6.02 0.34 -8.69
N ILE A 119 6.86 -0.68 -8.66
CA ILE A 119 7.99 -0.79 -9.60
C ILE A 119 7.91 -2.14 -10.31
N SER A 120 8.04 -2.10 -11.65
CA SER A 120 8.14 -3.29 -12.49
C SER A 120 9.14 -3.01 -13.61
N GLU A 121 9.64 -4.05 -14.21
CA GLU A 121 10.53 -3.92 -15.37
C GLU A 121 9.81 -3.43 -16.63
#